data_94d0a2324b0d0be73cde03cac73d0847
#
_entry.id   94d0a2324b0d0be73cde03cac73d0847
#
_cell.length_a   1.000
_cell.length_b   1.000
_cell.length_c   1.000
_cell.angle_alpha   90.00
_cell.angle_beta   90.00
_cell.angle_gamma   90.00
#
_symmetry.space_group_name_H-M   'P 1'
#
loop_
_entity.id
_entity.type
_entity.pdbx_description
1 polymer ?
#
loop_
_entity_poly.entity_id
_entity_poly.type
_entity_poly.pdbx_seq_one_letter_code
_entity_poly.pdbx_strand_id
1 'polypeptide(L)'
;MRVNEIKAGVVGIGFIGVAHVEALRRLGVDVVGVVGSSPERARAKVESSSLPGVYESVGALAGDPEIDVIHIASPNHAHTDQVRTVLEAGKHVVCEKPLALNADDTADLMRRAESSGLVNAVCFNIRFYPANHQAMALVAAGEIGEPRLITGSYHQDWLLLDTDWNWRLQPEEAGQLRAVADIGSHWLDLTSFISGKRIVEVMADLHTLVPVRRHPAGPVETFATVDDTTELIEEEMTSDDAAGILLRYEGGARGAVTISQVSAGQKNSVRYEVAGGKSALGWHSAEPEDLFIGHRGRANEILSRDPGLYAPEASKLIAYPGGHVEGFPDTFRALFSQVYADVAQGGPSETPTYPTFADGHDVVLVTDAIAQSDREQRWTTVQR
;
A
#
# COMPACT_ATOMS: atom_id res chain seq x y z
N MET A 1 9.13 17.13 20.07
CA MET A 1 8.70 18.06 18.99
C MET A 1 7.20 17.92 18.83
N ARG A 2 6.46 18.94 18.42
CA ARG A 2 5.03 18.80 18.08
C ARG A 2 4.90 18.45 16.60
N VAL A 3 3.87 17.73 16.19
CA VAL A 3 3.67 17.31 14.79
C VAL A 3 3.70 18.49 13.80
N ASN A 4 3.14 19.64 14.18
CA ASN A 4 3.15 20.86 13.35
C ASN A 4 4.48 21.61 13.32
N GLU A 5 5.50 21.13 13.99
CA GLU A 5 6.89 21.64 13.92
C GLU A 5 7.76 20.79 13.00
N ILE A 6 7.25 19.60 12.59
CA ILE A 6 7.96 18.67 11.70
C ILE A 6 7.85 19.16 10.26
N LYS A 7 8.98 19.15 9.55
CA LYS A 7 9.07 19.52 8.14
C LYS A 7 9.26 18.26 7.28
N ALA A 8 8.52 18.18 6.21
CA ALA A 8 8.54 17.05 5.29
C ALA A 8 8.93 17.42 3.87
N GLY A 9 9.55 16.47 3.17
CA GLY A 9 9.76 16.50 1.73
C GLY A 9 9.05 15.33 1.05
N VAL A 10 8.68 15.47 -0.23
CA VAL A 10 8.02 14.42 -1.00
C VAL A 10 8.74 14.17 -2.32
N VAL A 11 9.16 12.93 -2.55
CA VAL A 11 9.78 12.46 -3.80
C VAL A 11 8.73 11.74 -4.64
N GLY A 12 8.55 12.16 -5.89
CA GLY A 12 7.46 11.69 -6.74
C GLY A 12 6.19 12.54 -6.54
N ILE A 13 5.78 13.24 -7.59
CA ILE A 13 4.59 14.11 -7.59
C ILE A 13 3.52 13.62 -8.56
N GLY A 14 3.44 12.30 -8.76
CA GLY A 14 2.32 11.63 -9.41
C GLY A 14 1.06 11.70 -8.56
N PHE A 15 0.04 10.89 -8.92
CA PHE A 15 -1.23 10.83 -8.19
C PHE A 15 -1.03 10.59 -6.68
N ILE A 16 -0.22 9.61 -6.32
CA ILE A 16 0.02 9.25 -4.91
C ILE A 16 0.85 10.31 -4.17
N GLY A 17 1.88 10.88 -4.80
CA GLY A 17 2.66 11.94 -4.16
C GLY A 17 1.84 13.17 -3.81
N VAL A 18 0.86 13.55 -4.65
CA VAL A 18 -0.11 14.60 -4.34
C VAL A 18 -0.97 14.22 -3.13
N ALA A 19 -1.45 12.98 -3.07
CA ALA A 19 -2.22 12.49 -1.92
C ALA A 19 -1.41 12.53 -0.61
N HIS A 20 -0.09 12.24 -0.68
CA HIS A 20 0.81 12.42 0.48
C HIS A 20 0.88 13.89 0.93
N VAL A 21 1.08 14.83 0.01
CA VAL A 21 1.12 16.27 0.33
C VAL A 21 -0.18 16.72 0.98
N GLU A 22 -1.33 16.30 0.45
CA GLU A 22 -2.64 16.65 1.00
C GLU A 22 -2.85 16.07 2.40
N ALA A 23 -2.49 14.81 2.62
CA ALA A 23 -2.60 14.14 3.92
C ALA A 23 -1.72 14.81 4.97
N LEU A 24 -0.48 15.16 4.62
CA LEU A 24 0.46 15.87 5.50
C LEU A 24 -0.06 17.25 5.91
N ARG A 25 -0.58 18.01 4.96
CA ARG A 25 -1.19 19.32 5.23
C ARG A 25 -2.39 19.22 6.16
N ARG A 26 -3.22 18.19 6.02
CA ARG A 26 -4.35 17.93 6.93
C ARG A 26 -3.90 17.59 8.35
N LEU A 27 -2.68 17.09 8.55
CA LEU A 27 -2.05 16.88 9.85
C LEU A 27 -1.36 18.14 10.41
N GLY A 28 -1.30 19.21 9.62
CA GLY A 28 -0.60 20.44 9.98
C GLY A 28 0.93 20.35 9.82
N VAL A 29 1.41 19.34 9.09
CA VAL A 29 2.84 19.19 8.76
C VAL A 29 3.21 20.16 7.65
N ASP A 30 4.35 20.84 7.81
CA ASP A 30 4.90 21.75 6.79
C ASP A 30 5.61 20.93 5.70
N VAL A 31 5.03 20.88 4.50
CA VAL A 31 5.67 20.24 3.34
C VAL A 31 6.51 21.28 2.61
N VAL A 32 7.83 21.26 2.83
CA VAL A 32 8.77 22.30 2.37
C VAL A 32 9.15 22.16 0.91
N GLY A 33 9.16 20.92 0.38
CA GLY A 33 9.60 20.73 -0.99
C GLY A 33 9.26 19.40 -1.61
N VAL A 34 9.36 19.35 -2.94
CA VAL A 34 9.11 18.16 -3.73
C VAL A 34 10.24 17.89 -4.72
N VAL A 35 10.41 16.61 -5.08
CA VAL A 35 11.26 16.14 -6.19
C VAL A 35 10.37 15.43 -7.21
N GLY A 36 10.44 15.83 -8.49
CA GLY A 36 9.76 15.15 -9.60
C GLY A 36 10.70 14.30 -10.45
N SER A 37 10.19 13.78 -11.56
CA SER A 37 10.99 12.99 -12.53
C SER A 37 12.03 13.83 -13.26
N SER A 38 11.80 15.13 -13.41
CA SER A 38 12.79 16.14 -13.75
C SER A 38 12.42 17.47 -13.08
N PRO A 39 13.41 18.36 -12.83
CA PRO A 39 13.14 19.67 -12.24
C PRO A 39 12.18 20.52 -13.07
N GLU A 40 12.25 20.47 -14.40
CA GLU A 40 11.39 21.23 -15.32
C GLU A 40 9.94 20.79 -15.21
N ARG A 41 9.67 19.46 -15.26
CA ARG A 41 8.32 18.90 -15.09
C ARG A 41 7.77 19.18 -13.71
N ALA A 42 8.62 19.08 -12.69
CA ALA A 42 8.24 19.40 -11.32
C ALA A 42 7.82 20.86 -11.16
N ARG A 43 8.58 21.81 -11.71
CA ARG A 43 8.25 23.25 -11.67
C ARG A 43 6.93 23.53 -12.38
N ALA A 44 6.72 22.97 -13.60
CA ALA A 44 5.48 23.14 -14.33
C ALA A 44 4.26 22.63 -13.52
N LYS A 45 4.41 21.51 -12.82
CA LYS A 45 3.34 20.96 -11.99
C LYS A 45 3.09 21.76 -10.72
N VAL A 46 4.14 22.28 -10.09
CA VAL A 46 4.05 23.17 -8.92
C VAL A 46 3.35 24.49 -9.28
N GLU A 47 3.67 25.08 -10.43
CA GLU A 47 3.01 26.31 -10.93
C GLU A 47 1.50 26.12 -11.20
N SER A 48 1.09 24.92 -11.66
CA SER A 48 -0.30 24.58 -11.95
C SER A 48 -1.09 24.03 -10.74
N SER A 49 -0.42 23.79 -9.61
CA SER A 49 -1.02 23.20 -8.41
C SER A 49 -0.44 23.83 -7.15
N SER A 50 -1.12 23.72 -6.03
CA SER A 50 -0.64 24.25 -4.74
C SER A 50 0.44 23.37 -4.10
N LEU A 51 1.41 22.85 -4.87
CA LEU A 51 2.53 22.10 -4.35
C LEU A 51 3.63 23.03 -3.81
N PRO A 52 4.50 22.55 -2.88
CA PRO A 52 5.61 23.33 -2.36
C PRO A 52 6.76 23.47 -3.38
N GLY A 53 7.84 24.15 -2.99
CA GLY A 53 9.00 24.40 -3.85
C GLY A 53 9.69 23.12 -4.36
N VAL A 54 10.39 23.23 -5.49
CA VAL A 54 11.07 22.12 -6.16
C VAL A 54 12.52 22.02 -5.73
N TYR A 55 12.95 20.82 -5.33
CA TYR A 55 14.36 20.44 -5.17
C TYR A 55 14.89 19.75 -6.42
N GLU A 56 16.17 19.96 -6.72
CA GLU A 56 16.80 19.42 -7.94
C GLU A 56 17.02 17.92 -7.90
N SER A 57 17.11 17.32 -6.69
CA SER A 57 17.33 15.88 -6.50
C SER A 57 16.93 15.41 -5.11
N VAL A 58 16.81 14.07 -4.95
CA VAL A 58 16.60 13.45 -3.63
C VAL A 58 17.74 13.78 -2.67
N GLY A 59 19.00 13.78 -3.15
CA GLY A 59 20.15 14.14 -2.34
C GLY A 59 20.11 15.59 -1.87
N ALA A 60 19.63 16.53 -2.71
CA ALA A 60 19.47 17.94 -2.31
C ALA A 60 18.35 18.09 -1.25
N LEU A 61 17.23 17.38 -1.42
CA LEU A 61 16.12 17.35 -0.46
C LEU A 61 16.56 16.74 0.88
N ALA A 62 17.26 15.60 0.85
CA ALA A 62 17.74 14.89 2.04
C ALA A 62 18.85 15.67 2.77
N GLY A 63 19.67 16.43 2.03
CA GLY A 63 20.74 17.27 2.59
C GLY A 63 20.24 18.55 3.26
N ASP A 64 18.97 18.92 3.11
CA ASP A 64 18.44 20.11 3.76
C ASP A 64 18.27 19.86 5.28
N PRO A 65 18.96 20.62 6.15
CA PRO A 65 18.90 20.43 7.60
C PRO A 65 17.53 20.74 8.20
N GLU A 66 16.68 21.48 7.49
CA GLU A 66 15.34 21.81 7.97
C GLU A 66 14.32 20.68 7.79
N ILE A 67 14.61 19.66 6.96
CA ILE A 67 13.69 18.54 6.70
C ILE A 67 13.95 17.42 7.70
N ASP A 68 12.89 16.91 8.30
CA ASP A 68 12.91 15.82 9.28
C ASP A 68 12.52 14.47 8.64
N VAL A 69 11.53 14.47 7.73
CA VAL A 69 10.91 13.28 7.14
C VAL A 69 10.85 13.41 5.63
N ILE A 70 11.17 12.32 4.91
CA ILE A 70 11.00 12.28 3.46
C ILE A 70 10.03 11.15 3.08
N HIS A 71 9.02 11.49 2.29
CA HIS A 71 8.09 10.57 1.67
C HIS A 71 8.58 10.21 0.27
N ILE A 72 8.63 8.90 -0.03
CA ILE A 72 9.02 8.37 -1.33
C ILE A 72 7.78 7.79 -2.00
N ALA A 73 7.32 8.44 -3.07
CA ALA A 73 6.16 8.11 -3.88
C ALA A 73 6.50 8.10 -5.39
N SER A 74 7.74 7.78 -5.72
CA SER A 74 8.28 7.59 -7.07
C SER A 74 7.90 6.21 -7.63
N PRO A 75 8.24 5.87 -8.89
CA PRO A 75 8.13 4.50 -9.40
C PRO A 75 8.98 3.49 -8.61
N ASN A 76 8.53 2.24 -8.57
CA ASN A 76 9.06 1.18 -7.69
C ASN A 76 10.58 0.97 -7.80
N HIS A 77 11.13 1.00 -9.04
CA HIS A 77 12.56 0.78 -9.28
C HIS A 77 13.47 1.79 -8.56
N ALA A 78 12.95 2.98 -8.27
CA ALA A 78 13.72 4.05 -7.66
C ALA A 78 13.73 3.98 -6.12
N HIS A 79 12.86 3.21 -5.50
CA HIS A 79 12.67 3.19 -4.04
C HIS A 79 13.96 2.85 -3.30
N THR A 80 14.65 1.79 -3.72
CA THR A 80 15.85 1.27 -3.04
C THR A 80 16.93 2.35 -2.87
N ASP A 81 17.33 3.01 -3.95
CA ASP A 81 18.40 4.01 -3.90
C ASP A 81 17.95 5.31 -3.21
N GLN A 82 16.70 5.69 -3.38
CA GLN A 82 16.13 6.86 -2.72
C GLN A 82 16.02 6.66 -1.21
N VAL A 83 15.55 5.50 -0.75
CA VAL A 83 15.50 5.17 0.69
C VAL A 83 16.91 5.14 1.29
N ARG A 84 17.89 4.53 0.60
CA ARG A 84 19.30 4.55 1.04
C ARG A 84 19.79 5.98 1.23
N THR A 85 19.58 6.85 0.23
CA THR A 85 19.98 8.28 0.28
C THR A 85 19.35 8.99 1.47
N VAL A 86 18.07 8.75 1.75
CA VAL A 86 17.32 9.38 2.85
C VAL A 86 17.85 8.92 4.21
N LEU A 87 18.04 7.61 4.40
CA LEU A 87 18.56 7.05 5.65
C LEU A 87 20.01 7.49 5.91
N GLU A 88 20.86 7.52 4.89
CA GLU A 88 22.25 7.98 5.00
C GLU A 88 22.36 9.47 5.37
N ALA A 89 21.36 10.27 4.98
CA ALA A 89 21.24 11.66 5.40
C ALA A 89 20.67 11.84 6.82
N GLY A 90 20.33 10.74 7.52
CA GLY A 90 19.79 10.77 8.87
C GLY A 90 18.33 11.25 8.96
N LYS A 91 17.53 11.08 7.89
CA LYS A 91 16.13 11.50 7.85
C LYS A 91 15.19 10.31 8.06
N HIS A 92 14.08 10.56 8.74
CA HIS A 92 12.95 9.61 8.80
C HIS A 92 12.37 9.38 7.41
N VAL A 93 11.81 8.19 7.16
CA VAL A 93 11.35 7.83 5.80
C VAL A 93 10.00 7.13 5.81
N VAL A 94 9.13 7.56 4.90
CA VAL A 94 7.89 6.87 4.54
C VAL A 94 7.99 6.49 3.06
N CYS A 95 7.98 5.21 2.76
CA CYS A 95 8.10 4.72 1.38
C CYS A 95 6.79 4.11 0.89
N GLU A 96 6.43 4.40 -0.36
CA GLU A 96 5.34 3.70 -1.03
C GLU A 96 5.66 2.21 -1.21
N LYS A 97 4.62 1.44 -1.39
CA LYS A 97 4.70 0.01 -1.67
C LYS A 97 4.85 -0.27 -3.18
N PRO A 98 5.49 -1.38 -3.56
CA PRO A 98 6.31 -2.25 -2.72
C PRO A 98 7.56 -1.53 -2.23
N LEU A 99 8.10 -1.92 -1.08
CA LEU A 99 9.29 -1.27 -0.49
C LEU A 99 10.49 -1.29 -1.45
N ALA A 100 10.68 -2.39 -2.16
CA ALA A 100 11.62 -2.55 -3.28
C ALA A 100 11.13 -3.67 -4.21
N LEU A 101 11.87 -3.93 -5.30
CA LEU A 101 11.49 -4.91 -6.34
C LEU A 101 11.85 -6.36 -5.99
N ASN A 102 12.65 -6.61 -4.95
CA ASN A 102 13.13 -7.94 -4.57
C ASN A 102 13.45 -8.04 -3.08
N ALA A 103 13.55 -9.28 -2.59
CA ALA A 103 13.79 -9.55 -1.17
C ALA A 103 15.17 -9.09 -0.67
N ASP A 104 16.23 -9.15 -1.49
CA ASP A 104 17.58 -8.76 -1.10
C ASP A 104 17.65 -7.26 -0.79
N ASP A 105 17.05 -6.43 -1.66
CA ASP A 105 16.96 -4.99 -1.45
C ASP A 105 16.12 -4.64 -0.24
N THR A 106 14.94 -5.27 -0.05
CA THR A 106 14.11 -4.99 1.13
C THR A 106 14.79 -5.41 2.44
N ALA A 107 15.54 -6.52 2.44
CA ALA A 107 16.34 -6.94 3.59
C ALA A 107 17.46 -5.94 3.91
N ASP A 108 18.12 -5.36 2.89
CA ASP A 108 19.12 -4.31 3.08
C ASP A 108 18.48 -3.05 3.69
N LEU A 109 17.37 -2.58 3.13
CA LEU A 109 16.67 -1.40 3.61
C LEU A 109 16.17 -1.57 5.05
N MET A 110 15.62 -2.74 5.39
CA MET A 110 15.18 -3.08 6.75
C MET A 110 16.34 -2.98 7.74
N ARG A 111 17.48 -3.66 7.44
CA ARG A 111 18.66 -3.60 8.30
C ARG A 111 19.22 -2.19 8.49
N ARG A 112 19.24 -1.36 7.43
CA ARG A 112 19.67 0.05 7.50
C ARG A 112 18.75 0.87 8.38
N ALA A 113 17.44 0.71 8.23
CA ALA A 113 16.44 1.41 9.03
C ALA A 113 16.55 1.02 10.52
N GLU A 114 16.66 -0.28 10.82
CA GLU A 114 16.88 -0.77 12.19
C GLU A 114 18.16 -0.21 12.81
N SER A 115 19.28 -0.24 12.09
CA SER A 115 20.57 0.25 12.59
C SER A 115 20.64 1.75 12.77
N SER A 116 19.84 2.51 12.03
CA SER A 116 19.79 3.97 12.12
C SER A 116 18.99 4.49 13.30
N GLY A 117 18.05 3.70 13.84
CA GLY A 117 17.10 4.15 14.86
C GLY A 117 16.09 5.18 14.34
N LEU A 118 15.99 5.36 13.02
CA LEU A 118 15.06 6.28 12.40
C LEU A 118 13.67 5.65 12.24
N VAL A 119 12.64 6.49 12.30
CA VAL A 119 11.28 6.07 11.95
C VAL A 119 11.24 5.70 10.47
N ASN A 120 10.73 4.52 10.18
CA ASN A 120 10.57 3.99 8.83
C ASN A 120 9.17 3.39 8.67
N ALA A 121 8.51 3.65 7.54
CA ALA A 121 7.18 3.14 7.28
C ALA A 121 6.99 2.79 5.80
N VAL A 122 6.19 1.74 5.54
CA VAL A 122 5.70 1.39 4.20
C VAL A 122 4.23 1.76 4.09
N CYS A 123 3.82 2.32 2.95
CA CYS A 123 2.50 2.91 2.77
C CYS A 123 1.41 1.87 2.46
N PHE A 124 1.19 0.89 3.35
CA PHE A 124 0.03 -0.01 3.28
C PHE A 124 -1.20 0.68 3.87
N ASN A 125 -1.63 1.74 3.21
CA ASN A 125 -2.69 2.63 3.67
C ASN A 125 -4.05 1.94 3.86
N ILE A 126 -4.34 0.84 3.15
CA ILE A 126 -5.62 0.11 3.26
C ILE A 126 -5.84 -0.47 4.67
N ARG A 127 -4.78 -0.77 5.44
CA ARG A 127 -4.93 -1.09 6.88
C ARG A 127 -5.70 0.02 7.62
N PHE A 128 -5.56 1.28 7.21
CA PHE A 128 -5.98 2.47 7.92
C PHE A 128 -7.41 2.95 7.62
N TYR A 129 -8.22 2.14 6.95
CA TYR A 129 -9.66 2.25 7.12
C TYR A 129 -9.99 1.85 8.57
N PRO A 130 -10.68 2.68 9.36
CA PRO A 130 -10.94 2.37 10.77
C PRO A 130 -11.61 1.02 11.00
N ALA A 131 -12.47 0.57 10.06
CA ALA A 131 -13.10 -0.75 10.10
C ALA A 131 -12.09 -1.90 10.07
N ASN A 132 -10.94 -1.75 9.39
CA ASN A 132 -9.89 -2.76 9.35
C ASN A 132 -9.12 -2.87 10.66
N HIS A 133 -8.86 -1.74 11.34
CA HIS A 133 -8.33 -1.76 12.70
C HIS A 133 -9.34 -2.34 13.70
N GLN A 134 -10.63 -2.06 13.53
CA GLN A 134 -11.68 -2.68 14.34
C GLN A 134 -11.73 -4.19 14.14
N ALA A 135 -11.61 -4.66 12.90
CA ALA A 135 -11.53 -6.08 12.59
C ALA A 135 -10.33 -6.74 13.28
N MET A 136 -9.14 -6.12 13.19
CA MET A 136 -7.93 -6.59 13.88
C MET A 136 -8.14 -6.65 15.40
N ALA A 137 -8.73 -5.62 16.00
CA ALA A 137 -9.01 -5.59 17.44
C ALA A 137 -9.95 -6.72 17.88
N LEU A 138 -11.02 -7.01 17.11
CA LEU A 138 -11.93 -8.11 17.38
C LEU A 138 -11.25 -9.48 17.27
N VAL A 139 -10.35 -9.66 16.29
CA VAL A 139 -9.55 -10.88 16.17
C VAL A 139 -8.61 -11.03 17.35
N ALA A 140 -7.88 -9.98 17.71
CA ALA A 140 -6.94 -9.98 18.82
C ALA A 140 -7.63 -10.24 20.19
N ALA A 141 -8.85 -9.73 20.36
CA ALA A 141 -9.68 -10.00 21.53
C ALA A 141 -10.26 -11.43 21.58
N GLY A 142 -10.07 -12.23 20.51
CA GLY A 142 -10.60 -13.59 20.41
C GLY A 142 -12.12 -13.68 20.19
N GLU A 143 -12.76 -12.59 19.74
CA GLU A 143 -14.22 -12.53 19.50
C GLU A 143 -14.66 -13.47 18.39
N ILE A 144 -13.81 -13.66 17.36
CA ILE A 144 -14.11 -14.62 16.29
C ILE A 144 -13.59 -16.04 16.58
N GLY A 145 -12.83 -16.23 17.66
CA GLY A 145 -12.04 -17.44 17.91
C GLY A 145 -10.85 -17.52 16.97
N GLU A 146 -10.17 -18.68 16.91
CA GLU A 146 -9.05 -18.86 15.98
C GLU A 146 -9.49 -18.69 14.54
N PRO A 147 -8.81 -17.82 13.73
CA PRO A 147 -9.01 -17.73 12.29
C PRO A 147 -8.76 -19.09 11.62
N ARG A 148 -9.70 -19.52 10.75
CA ARG A 148 -9.65 -20.81 10.05
C ARG A 148 -9.60 -20.66 8.55
N LEU A 149 -10.38 -19.71 8.00
CA LEU A 149 -10.47 -19.45 6.57
C LEU A 149 -10.42 -17.94 6.33
N ILE A 150 -9.56 -17.50 5.42
CA ILE A 150 -9.36 -16.10 5.04
C ILE A 150 -9.48 -16.01 3.53
N THR A 151 -10.53 -15.36 3.04
CA THR A 151 -10.80 -15.28 1.59
C THR A 151 -11.11 -13.87 1.14
N GLY A 152 -10.95 -13.59 -0.16
CA GLY A 152 -11.33 -12.32 -0.71
C GLY A 152 -10.82 -12.04 -2.11
N SER A 153 -10.80 -10.76 -2.43
CA SER A 153 -10.32 -10.30 -3.74
C SER A 153 -9.86 -8.84 -3.69
N TYR A 154 -8.99 -8.47 -4.64
CA TYR A 154 -8.73 -7.08 -4.98
C TYR A 154 -8.83 -6.94 -6.51
N HIS A 155 -9.86 -6.24 -6.96
CA HIS A 155 -10.16 -6.08 -8.38
C HIS A 155 -10.22 -4.62 -8.79
N GLN A 156 -9.69 -4.34 -9.99
CA GLN A 156 -9.73 -3.04 -10.66
C GLN A 156 -10.04 -3.25 -12.15
N ASP A 157 -10.40 -2.18 -12.89
CA ASP A 157 -10.65 -2.21 -14.32
C ASP A 157 -9.83 -1.18 -15.14
N TRP A 158 -8.92 -0.48 -14.52
CA TRP A 158 -8.22 0.64 -15.16
C TRP A 158 -7.16 0.23 -16.19
N LEU A 159 -6.86 -1.09 -16.29
CA LEU A 159 -6.01 -1.68 -17.33
C LEU A 159 -6.76 -2.71 -18.19
N LEU A 160 -8.10 -2.56 -18.29
CA LEU A 160 -8.97 -3.49 -19.00
C LEU A 160 -8.73 -3.49 -20.51
N LEU A 161 -8.56 -2.29 -21.10
CA LEU A 161 -8.43 -2.13 -22.53
C LEU A 161 -6.98 -2.37 -22.99
N ASP A 162 -6.81 -2.83 -24.22
CA ASP A 162 -5.49 -2.99 -24.82
C ASP A 162 -4.76 -1.65 -25.06
N THR A 163 -5.50 -0.52 -25.00
CA THR A 163 -4.97 0.85 -25.08
C THR A 163 -4.69 1.48 -23.72
N ASP A 164 -5.06 0.82 -22.63
CA ASP A 164 -4.69 1.29 -21.28
C ASP A 164 -3.19 1.09 -21.07
N TRP A 165 -2.48 2.18 -20.76
CA TRP A 165 -1.03 2.17 -20.60
C TRP A 165 -0.57 2.93 -19.37
N ASN A 166 0.44 2.37 -18.68
CA ASN A 166 1.08 3.00 -17.54
C ASN A 166 2.47 2.40 -17.32
N TRP A 167 3.37 3.12 -16.65
CA TRP A 167 4.70 2.66 -16.29
C TRP A 167 4.73 1.30 -15.55
N ARG A 168 3.65 0.97 -14.83
CA ARG A 168 3.51 -0.32 -14.12
C ARG A 168 3.47 -1.53 -15.05
N LEU A 169 3.22 -1.32 -16.33
CA LEU A 169 3.28 -2.37 -17.35
C LEU A 169 4.72 -2.71 -17.78
N GLN A 170 5.67 -1.85 -17.43
CA GLN A 170 7.08 -2.01 -17.80
C GLN A 170 7.84 -2.72 -16.67
N PRO A 171 8.33 -3.96 -16.87
CA PRO A 171 9.01 -4.73 -15.83
C PRO A 171 10.26 -4.06 -15.26
N GLU A 172 10.94 -3.23 -16.05
CA GLU A 172 12.11 -2.45 -15.62
C GLU A 172 11.77 -1.42 -14.55
N GLU A 173 10.54 -0.89 -14.57
CA GLU A 173 10.08 0.12 -13.62
C GLU A 173 9.29 -0.47 -12.44
N ALA A 174 8.44 -1.46 -12.72
CA ALA A 174 7.49 -2.02 -11.74
C ALA A 174 7.95 -3.34 -11.12
N GLY A 175 8.88 -4.05 -11.75
CA GLY A 175 9.27 -5.41 -11.41
C GLY A 175 8.52 -6.47 -12.24
N GLN A 176 8.84 -7.74 -12.00
CA GLN A 176 8.29 -8.87 -12.79
C GLN A 176 6.78 -9.08 -12.58
N LEU A 177 6.28 -8.80 -11.36
CA LEU A 177 4.86 -8.88 -11.00
C LEU A 177 4.21 -7.51 -11.12
N ARG A 178 2.99 -7.49 -11.64
CA ARG A 178 2.22 -6.25 -11.77
C ARG A 178 0.99 -6.23 -10.87
N ALA A 179 -0.10 -6.91 -11.23
CA ALA A 179 -1.33 -6.90 -10.44
C ALA A 179 -1.10 -7.44 -9.03
N VAL A 180 -0.32 -8.51 -8.88
CA VAL A 180 0.02 -9.08 -7.56
C VAL A 180 0.86 -8.09 -6.75
N ALA A 181 1.90 -7.48 -7.32
CA ALA A 181 2.77 -6.55 -6.60
C ALA A 181 2.07 -5.20 -6.33
N ASP A 182 1.27 -4.68 -7.28
CA ASP A 182 0.62 -3.39 -7.15
C ASP A 182 -0.56 -3.43 -6.18
N ILE A 183 -1.52 -4.35 -6.38
CA ILE A 183 -2.74 -4.42 -5.57
C ILE A 183 -2.80 -5.65 -4.68
N GLY A 184 -2.28 -6.79 -5.12
CA GLY A 184 -2.24 -8.02 -4.31
C GLY A 184 -1.46 -7.82 -3.01
N SER A 185 -0.34 -7.10 -3.04
CA SER A 185 0.47 -6.76 -1.87
C SER A 185 -0.34 -6.12 -0.74
N HIS A 186 -1.27 -5.23 -1.05
CA HIS A 186 -2.17 -4.63 -0.05
C HIS A 186 -3.10 -5.66 0.60
N TRP A 187 -3.64 -6.60 -0.18
CA TRP A 187 -4.54 -7.63 0.36
C TRP A 187 -3.78 -8.63 1.23
N LEU A 188 -2.59 -9.04 0.81
CA LEU A 188 -1.72 -9.95 1.56
C LEU A 188 -1.30 -9.33 2.90
N ASP A 189 -0.88 -8.07 2.86
CA ASP A 189 -0.56 -7.27 4.04
C ASP A 189 -1.78 -7.11 4.99
N LEU A 190 -2.91 -6.67 4.46
CA LEU A 190 -4.13 -6.43 5.22
C LEU A 190 -4.62 -7.66 5.95
N THR A 191 -4.65 -8.82 5.28
CA THR A 191 -5.15 -10.05 5.89
C THR A 191 -4.19 -10.64 6.91
N SER A 192 -2.88 -10.48 6.72
CA SER A 192 -1.88 -10.80 7.73
C SER A 192 -2.02 -9.90 8.97
N PHE A 193 -2.20 -8.59 8.77
CA PHE A 193 -2.45 -7.63 9.84
C PHE A 193 -3.71 -7.94 10.65
N ILE A 194 -4.85 -8.16 9.97
CA ILE A 194 -6.13 -8.43 10.65
C ILE A 194 -6.10 -9.76 11.39
N SER A 195 -5.57 -10.82 10.77
CA SER A 195 -5.55 -12.16 11.37
C SER A 195 -4.47 -12.35 12.43
N GLY A 196 -3.44 -11.48 12.46
CA GLY A 196 -2.25 -11.65 13.28
C GLY A 196 -1.43 -12.89 12.87
N LYS A 197 -1.58 -13.37 11.61
CA LYS A 197 -0.94 -14.61 11.14
C LYS A 197 -0.15 -14.34 9.86
N ARG A 198 1.09 -14.82 9.81
CA ARG A 198 1.91 -14.73 8.59
C ARG A 198 1.51 -15.79 7.58
N ILE A 199 1.63 -15.45 6.29
CA ILE A 199 1.50 -16.39 5.19
C ILE A 199 2.78 -17.21 5.12
N VAL A 200 2.68 -18.55 5.14
CA VAL A 200 3.84 -19.46 5.19
C VAL A 200 4.05 -20.25 3.91
N GLU A 201 3.00 -20.52 3.15
CA GLU A 201 3.08 -21.19 1.84
C GLU A 201 2.01 -20.64 0.90
N VAL A 202 2.32 -20.64 -0.38
CA VAL A 202 1.42 -20.17 -1.45
C VAL A 202 1.36 -21.17 -2.60
N MET A 203 0.22 -21.22 -3.30
CA MET A 203 0.03 -21.85 -4.60
C MET A 203 -0.65 -20.83 -5.51
N ALA A 204 -0.03 -20.48 -6.61
CA ALA A 204 -0.46 -19.38 -7.47
C ALA A 204 -0.62 -19.81 -8.93
N ASP A 205 -1.54 -19.13 -9.62
CA ASP A 205 -1.78 -19.19 -11.05
C ASP A 205 -1.93 -17.75 -11.55
N LEU A 206 -0.94 -17.27 -12.31
CA LEU A 206 -0.84 -15.91 -12.82
C LEU A 206 -1.17 -15.87 -14.32
N HIS A 207 -1.89 -14.84 -14.76
CA HIS A 207 -2.30 -14.70 -16.13
C HIS A 207 -2.04 -13.31 -16.72
N THR A 208 -1.40 -13.28 -17.89
CA THR A 208 -1.37 -12.12 -18.80
C THR A 208 -2.55 -12.24 -19.75
N LEU A 209 -3.68 -11.59 -19.40
CA LEU A 209 -4.94 -11.67 -20.13
C LEU A 209 -5.02 -10.72 -21.34
N VAL A 210 -4.21 -9.66 -21.33
CA VAL A 210 -4.02 -8.71 -22.44
C VAL A 210 -2.58 -8.81 -22.92
N PRO A 211 -2.25 -9.81 -23.77
CA PRO A 211 -0.87 -10.15 -24.13
C PRO A 211 -0.19 -9.13 -25.05
N VAL A 212 -0.95 -8.28 -25.72
CA VAL A 212 -0.43 -7.18 -26.54
C VAL A 212 -1.17 -5.91 -26.17
N ARG A 213 -0.43 -4.85 -25.92
CA ARG A 213 -0.99 -3.52 -25.66
C ARG A 213 -0.53 -2.52 -26.69
N ARG A 214 -1.34 -1.48 -26.90
CA ARG A 214 -1.10 -0.40 -27.84
C ARG A 214 -1.02 0.93 -27.09
N HIS A 215 0.07 1.66 -27.25
CA HIS A 215 0.30 2.91 -26.52
C HIS A 215 1.02 3.95 -27.36
N PRO A 216 0.93 5.26 -27.02
CA PRO A 216 1.72 6.30 -27.67
C PRO A 216 3.23 6.09 -27.49
N ALA A 217 4.02 6.50 -28.48
CA ALA A 217 5.49 6.51 -28.39
C ALA A 217 5.98 7.60 -27.43
N GLY A 218 5.73 7.47 -26.14
CA GLY A 218 6.16 8.42 -25.12
C GLY A 218 5.51 8.22 -23.75
N PRO A 219 5.91 9.00 -22.76
CA PRO A 219 5.37 8.85 -21.40
C PRO A 219 3.87 9.17 -21.37
N VAL A 220 3.12 8.28 -20.75
CA VAL A 220 1.67 8.42 -20.51
C VAL A 220 1.41 8.65 -19.03
N GLU A 221 0.59 9.66 -18.70
CA GLU A 221 0.19 9.87 -17.31
C GLU A 221 -0.78 8.77 -16.84
N THR A 222 -0.70 8.43 -15.56
CA THR A 222 -1.60 7.45 -14.95
C THR A 222 -3.06 7.91 -15.10
N PHE A 223 -3.92 7.03 -15.62
CA PHE A 223 -5.33 7.28 -15.94
C PHE A 223 -5.59 8.24 -17.11
N ALA A 224 -4.58 8.56 -17.93
CA ALA A 224 -4.78 9.29 -19.17
C ALA A 224 -5.55 8.43 -20.19
N THR A 225 -6.45 9.07 -20.94
CA THR A 225 -7.12 8.47 -22.10
C THR A 225 -6.33 8.79 -23.36
N VAL A 226 -6.19 7.81 -24.25
CA VAL A 226 -5.53 8.00 -25.54
C VAL A 226 -6.55 8.58 -26.53
N ASP A 227 -6.15 9.61 -27.29
CA ASP A 227 -6.96 10.19 -28.36
C ASP A 227 -6.96 9.25 -29.58
N ASP A 228 -8.11 9.07 -30.24
CA ASP A 228 -8.28 8.23 -31.43
C ASP A 228 -7.38 8.61 -32.62
N THR A 229 -6.79 9.82 -32.60
CA THR A 229 -5.87 10.31 -33.63
C THR A 229 -4.39 10.01 -33.37
N THR A 230 -4.06 9.46 -32.20
CA THR A 230 -2.69 9.19 -31.78
C THR A 230 -2.16 7.92 -32.45
N GLU A 231 -0.98 8.00 -33.06
CA GLU A 231 -0.27 6.81 -33.56
C GLU A 231 0.16 5.95 -32.36
N LEU A 232 -0.23 4.68 -32.39
CA LEU A 232 0.05 3.71 -31.33
C LEU A 232 1.09 2.69 -31.78
N ILE A 233 1.99 2.33 -30.90
CA ILE A 233 2.91 1.20 -31.05
C ILE A 233 2.39 -0.01 -30.27
N GLU A 234 2.62 -1.21 -30.79
CA GLU A 234 2.27 -2.47 -30.10
C GLU A 234 3.43 -2.93 -29.25
N GLU A 235 3.14 -3.42 -28.03
CA GLU A 235 4.12 -4.00 -27.12
C GLU A 235 3.57 -5.29 -26.50
N GLU A 236 4.41 -6.34 -26.49
CA GLU A 236 4.09 -7.63 -25.85
C GLU A 236 4.22 -7.52 -24.34
N MET A 237 3.20 -7.99 -23.61
CA MET A 237 3.14 -7.98 -22.15
C MET A 237 3.54 -9.34 -21.59
N THR A 238 4.32 -9.30 -20.50
CA THR A 238 4.75 -10.49 -19.75
C THR A 238 4.31 -10.48 -18.29
N SER A 239 3.83 -9.34 -17.79
CA SER A 239 3.38 -9.19 -16.41
C SER A 239 1.92 -9.66 -16.22
N ASP A 240 1.58 -10.06 -15.02
CA ASP A 240 0.27 -10.56 -14.64
C ASP A 240 -0.82 -9.48 -14.67
N ASP A 241 -1.92 -9.71 -15.40
CA ASP A 241 -3.16 -8.93 -15.35
C ASP A 241 -4.07 -9.40 -14.21
N ALA A 242 -4.01 -10.71 -13.91
CA ALA A 242 -4.80 -11.36 -12.88
C ALA A 242 -4.08 -12.56 -12.27
N ALA A 243 -4.50 -12.92 -11.04
CA ALA A 243 -3.99 -14.08 -10.32
C ALA A 243 -5.07 -14.75 -9.47
N GLY A 244 -5.02 -16.10 -9.39
CA GLY A 244 -5.68 -16.90 -8.37
C GLY A 244 -4.64 -17.46 -7.40
N ILE A 245 -4.78 -17.21 -6.09
CA ILE A 245 -3.76 -17.58 -5.11
C ILE A 245 -4.41 -18.33 -3.95
N LEU A 246 -3.91 -19.52 -3.64
CA LEU A 246 -4.21 -20.25 -2.42
C LEU A 246 -3.10 -20.01 -1.38
N LEU A 247 -3.49 -19.86 -0.11
CA LEU A 247 -2.62 -19.45 0.97
C LEU A 247 -2.69 -20.41 2.15
N ARG A 248 -1.56 -20.63 2.79
CA ARG A 248 -1.46 -21.24 4.12
C ARG A 248 -0.88 -20.23 5.08
N TYR A 249 -1.55 -20.06 6.21
CA TYR A 249 -1.12 -19.18 7.28
C TYR A 249 -0.56 -19.97 8.45
N GLU A 250 0.25 -19.30 9.28
CA GLU A 250 0.69 -19.83 10.57
C GLU A 250 -0.49 -20.34 11.41
N GLY A 251 -0.27 -21.39 12.18
CA GLY A 251 -1.33 -21.97 13.00
C GLY A 251 -2.38 -22.78 12.22
N GLY A 252 -2.20 -22.94 10.91
CA GLY A 252 -3.00 -23.87 10.10
C GLY A 252 -4.21 -23.25 9.39
N ALA A 253 -4.48 -21.97 9.50
CA ALA A 253 -5.52 -21.30 8.72
C ALA A 253 -5.23 -21.41 7.21
N ARG A 254 -6.28 -21.40 6.40
CA ARG A 254 -6.23 -21.48 4.93
C ARG A 254 -6.79 -20.21 4.32
N GLY A 255 -6.33 -19.87 3.11
CA GLY A 255 -6.87 -18.72 2.40
C GLY A 255 -6.94 -18.91 0.91
N ALA A 256 -7.72 -18.01 0.28
CA ALA A 256 -7.81 -17.89 -1.17
C ALA A 256 -8.09 -16.44 -1.54
N VAL A 257 -7.40 -15.94 -2.55
CA VAL A 257 -7.63 -14.59 -3.08
C VAL A 257 -7.58 -14.57 -4.59
N THR A 258 -8.41 -13.73 -5.20
CA THR A 258 -8.31 -13.38 -6.62
C THR A 258 -7.90 -11.92 -6.76
N ILE A 259 -6.91 -11.69 -7.61
CA ILE A 259 -6.37 -10.36 -7.93
C ILE A 259 -6.62 -10.08 -9.40
N SER A 260 -7.04 -8.87 -9.77
CA SER A 260 -7.22 -8.51 -11.18
C SER A 260 -7.22 -7.00 -11.38
N GLN A 261 -6.56 -6.54 -12.45
CA GLN A 261 -6.63 -5.14 -12.91
C GLN A 261 -7.43 -4.98 -14.23
N VAL A 262 -8.10 -6.07 -14.66
CA VAL A 262 -8.88 -6.14 -15.91
C VAL A 262 -10.32 -6.61 -15.67
N SER A 263 -10.88 -6.34 -14.49
CA SER A 263 -12.24 -6.72 -14.11
C SER A 263 -13.22 -5.58 -14.33
N ALA A 264 -13.94 -5.58 -15.46
CA ALA A 264 -14.88 -4.52 -15.83
C ALA A 264 -15.86 -4.14 -14.70
N GLY A 265 -15.99 -2.84 -14.44
CA GLY A 265 -16.86 -2.29 -13.40
C GLY A 265 -16.29 -2.28 -11.98
N GLN A 266 -15.16 -2.92 -11.74
CA GLN A 266 -14.47 -2.94 -10.44
C GLN A 266 -13.47 -1.77 -10.39
N LYS A 267 -13.88 -0.60 -9.87
CA LYS A 267 -13.00 0.59 -9.91
C LYS A 267 -11.81 0.50 -8.96
N ASN A 268 -12.05 0.09 -7.72
CA ASN A 268 -11.01 -0.14 -6.71
C ASN A 268 -11.62 -1.01 -5.58
N SER A 269 -11.91 -2.27 -5.89
CA SER A 269 -12.74 -3.16 -5.08
C SER A 269 -11.88 -4.13 -4.28
N VAL A 270 -11.64 -3.80 -3.00
CA VAL A 270 -11.00 -4.69 -2.02
C VAL A 270 -12.05 -5.31 -1.14
N ARG A 271 -12.01 -6.63 -0.96
CA ARG A 271 -12.86 -7.32 0.02
C ARG A 271 -12.11 -8.48 0.68
N TYR A 272 -12.47 -8.73 1.92
CA TYR A 272 -12.05 -9.94 2.62
C TYR A 272 -13.18 -10.48 3.52
N GLU A 273 -13.05 -11.76 3.85
CA GLU A 273 -13.74 -12.43 4.94
C GLU A 273 -12.70 -13.20 5.77
N VAL A 274 -12.77 -13.06 7.10
CA VAL A 274 -11.99 -13.84 8.07
C VAL A 274 -12.96 -14.64 8.92
N ALA A 275 -13.07 -15.94 8.61
CA ALA A 275 -13.95 -16.87 9.34
C ALA A 275 -13.16 -17.56 10.45
N GLY A 276 -13.61 -17.39 11.68
CA GLY A 276 -13.05 -18.01 12.88
C GLY A 276 -13.87 -19.16 13.43
N GLY A 277 -13.49 -19.62 14.62
CA GLY A 277 -14.17 -20.73 15.30
C GLY A 277 -15.50 -20.35 15.94
N LYS A 278 -15.78 -19.06 16.17
CA LYS A 278 -16.97 -18.53 16.84
C LYS A 278 -17.85 -17.68 15.91
N SER A 279 -17.24 -16.82 15.09
CA SER A 279 -17.91 -15.90 14.17
C SER A 279 -17.01 -15.57 12.98
N ALA A 280 -17.49 -14.74 12.05
CA ALA A 280 -16.73 -14.25 10.91
C ALA A 280 -16.80 -12.74 10.82
N LEU A 281 -15.75 -12.12 10.23
CA LEU A 281 -15.70 -10.72 9.88
C LEU A 281 -15.61 -10.58 8.37
N GLY A 282 -16.30 -9.59 7.80
CA GLY A 282 -16.20 -9.26 6.38
C GLY A 282 -16.18 -7.75 6.17
N TRP A 283 -15.42 -7.30 5.18
CA TRP A 283 -15.34 -5.89 4.81
C TRP A 283 -15.18 -5.73 3.30
N HIS A 284 -15.69 -4.60 2.80
CA HIS A 284 -15.59 -4.23 1.41
C HIS A 284 -15.33 -2.73 1.25
N SER A 285 -14.38 -2.35 0.42
CA SER A 285 -13.98 -0.95 0.21
C SER A 285 -15.05 -0.07 -0.43
N ALA A 286 -16.09 -0.63 -1.05
CA ALA A 286 -17.23 0.14 -1.55
C ALA A 286 -18.17 0.62 -0.43
N GLU A 287 -18.12 -0.04 0.73
CA GLU A 287 -18.86 0.31 1.96
C GLU A 287 -17.86 0.40 3.11
N PRO A 288 -16.91 1.36 3.06
CA PRO A 288 -15.70 1.34 3.90
C PRO A 288 -15.98 1.52 5.39
N GLU A 289 -17.14 2.02 5.73
CA GLU A 289 -17.56 2.28 7.12
C GLU A 289 -18.22 1.09 7.79
N ASP A 290 -18.60 0.05 7.03
CA ASP A 290 -19.37 -1.07 7.52
C ASP A 290 -18.51 -2.34 7.68
N LEU A 291 -18.49 -2.90 8.88
CA LEU A 291 -17.88 -4.17 9.18
C LEU A 291 -18.99 -5.20 9.42
N PHE A 292 -19.07 -6.21 8.54
CA PHE A 292 -19.97 -7.34 8.71
C PHE A 292 -19.44 -8.27 9.82
N ILE A 293 -20.32 -8.69 10.73
CA ILE A 293 -20.05 -9.70 11.76
C ILE A 293 -21.04 -10.84 11.61
N GLY A 294 -20.55 -12.00 11.15
CA GLY A 294 -21.34 -13.19 10.87
C GLY A 294 -21.48 -14.10 12.08
N HIS A 295 -22.70 -14.50 12.42
CA HIS A 295 -23.02 -15.39 13.54
C HIS A 295 -23.77 -16.64 13.09
N ARG A 296 -23.53 -17.76 13.80
CA ARG A 296 -24.30 -18.99 13.55
C ARG A 296 -25.58 -19.06 14.38
N GLY A 297 -25.55 -18.61 15.62
CA GLY A 297 -26.63 -18.83 16.60
C GLY A 297 -27.52 -17.63 16.82
N ARG A 298 -27.29 -16.50 16.13
CA ARG A 298 -28.06 -15.27 16.20
C ARG A 298 -28.02 -14.53 14.87
N ALA A 299 -28.73 -13.41 14.74
CA ALA A 299 -28.69 -12.57 13.54
C ALA A 299 -27.27 -12.03 13.30
N ASN A 300 -26.91 -11.89 12.04
CA ASN A 300 -25.68 -11.18 11.65
C ASN A 300 -25.81 -9.69 11.96
N GLU A 301 -24.67 -9.03 12.13
CA GLU A 301 -24.58 -7.60 12.46
C GLU A 301 -23.79 -6.86 11.38
N ILE A 302 -24.13 -5.58 11.20
CA ILE A 302 -23.29 -4.60 10.55
C ILE A 302 -22.85 -3.61 11.62
N LEU A 303 -21.55 -3.56 11.88
CA LEU A 303 -20.96 -2.59 12.78
C LEU A 303 -20.50 -1.39 11.96
N SER A 304 -21.31 -0.34 11.91
CA SER A 304 -20.97 0.89 11.22
C SER A 304 -19.97 1.70 12.02
N ARG A 305 -19.10 2.44 11.32
CA ARG A 305 -18.05 3.27 11.93
C ARG A 305 -18.64 4.34 12.86
N ASP A 306 -18.32 4.21 14.12
CA ASP A 306 -18.62 5.22 15.15
C ASP A 306 -17.52 5.20 16.21
N PRO A 307 -16.95 6.38 16.59
CA PRO A 307 -15.89 6.44 17.60
C PRO A 307 -16.28 5.85 18.96
N GLY A 308 -17.57 5.88 19.31
CA GLY A 308 -18.09 5.34 20.57
C GLY A 308 -18.31 3.83 20.58
N LEU A 309 -18.30 3.20 19.41
CA LEU A 309 -18.55 1.76 19.25
C LEU A 309 -17.28 0.96 18.94
N TYR A 310 -16.24 1.64 18.42
CA TYR A 310 -14.99 0.99 18.02
C TYR A 310 -14.01 0.86 19.19
N ALA A 311 -13.14 -0.13 19.12
CA ALA A 311 -12.02 -0.30 20.06
C ALA A 311 -11.12 0.94 20.06
N PRO A 312 -10.44 1.27 21.19
CA PRO A 312 -9.64 2.48 21.30
C PRO A 312 -8.60 2.68 20.20
N GLU A 313 -7.93 1.60 19.77
CA GLU A 313 -6.94 1.60 18.72
C GLU A 313 -7.52 1.91 17.32
N ALA A 314 -8.76 1.55 17.07
CA ALA A 314 -9.48 1.89 15.84
C ALA A 314 -10.13 3.28 15.93
N SER A 315 -10.72 3.60 17.08
CA SER A 315 -11.40 4.88 17.33
C SER A 315 -10.47 6.09 17.16
N LYS A 316 -9.20 5.99 17.58
CA LYS A 316 -8.21 7.09 17.44
C LYS A 316 -7.88 7.45 15.99
N LEU A 317 -8.16 6.57 15.01
CA LEU A 317 -7.93 6.83 13.58
C LEU A 317 -9.06 7.64 12.95
N ILE A 318 -10.25 7.63 13.57
CA ILE A 318 -11.45 8.29 13.08
C ILE A 318 -11.30 9.82 13.24
N ALA A 319 -11.53 10.56 12.15
CA ALA A 319 -11.43 12.01 12.14
C ALA A 319 -12.79 12.71 12.30
N TYR A 320 -13.86 12.06 11.84
CA TYR A 320 -15.20 12.65 11.79
C TYR A 320 -16.22 11.80 12.57
N PRO A 321 -17.28 12.43 13.12
CA PRO A 321 -18.38 11.68 13.76
C PRO A 321 -19.00 10.65 12.82
N GLY A 322 -19.67 9.64 13.38
CA GLY A 322 -20.43 8.65 12.61
C GLY A 322 -21.37 9.29 11.59
N GLY A 323 -21.55 8.67 10.42
CA GLY A 323 -22.35 9.18 9.32
C GLY A 323 -21.68 10.23 8.42
N HIS A 324 -20.43 10.61 8.68
CA HIS A 324 -19.61 11.45 7.81
C HIS A 324 -18.52 10.59 7.18
N VAL A 325 -18.77 10.08 5.98
CA VAL A 325 -17.97 9.05 5.30
C VAL A 325 -16.50 9.43 5.20
N GLU A 326 -15.62 8.56 5.70
CA GLU A 326 -14.18 8.62 5.52
C GLU A 326 -13.75 7.60 4.44
N GLY A 327 -12.89 8.04 3.53
CA GLY A 327 -12.52 7.25 2.35
C GLY A 327 -11.00 7.13 2.16
N PHE A 328 -10.61 6.80 0.93
CA PHE A 328 -9.23 6.55 0.55
C PHE A 328 -8.23 7.65 0.98
N PRO A 329 -8.51 8.97 0.82
CA PRO A 329 -7.59 10.01 1.29
C PRO A 329 -7.40 10.04 2.81
N ASP A 330 -8.42 9.60 3.56
CA ASP A 330 -8.36 9.59 5.03
C ASP A 330 -7.43 8.50 5.55
N THR A 331 -7.24 7.42 4.79
CA THR A 331 -6.31 6.34 5.16
C THR A 331 -4.86 6.80 5.22
N PHE A 332 -4.43 7.65 4.29
CA PHE A 332 -3.08 8.26 4.33
C PHE A 332 -2.92 9.17 5.54
N ARG A 333 -3.91 10.02 5.81
CA ARG A 333 -3.89 10.87 6.99
C ARG A 333 -3.83 10.03 8.28
N ALA A 334 -4.59 8.97 8.38
CA ALA A 334 -4.61 8.09 9.55
C ALA A 334 -3.26 7.38 9.73
N LEU A 335 -2.70 6.79 8.65
CA LEU A 335 -1.37 6.20 8.65
C LEU A 335 -0.31 7.21 9.11
N PHE A 336 -0.23 8.36 8.43
CA PHE A 336 0.79 9.36 8.73
C PHE A 336 0.63 9.94 10.14
N SER A 337 -0.58 10.03 10.69
CA SER A 337 -0.76 10.46 12.08
C SER A 337 -0.03 9.56 13.08
N GLN A 338 0.03 8.24 12.83
CA GLN A 338 0.74 7.29 13.68
C GLN A 338 2.27 7.40 13.48
N VAL A 339 2.73 7.48 12.23
CA VAL A 339 4.16 7.66 11.91
C VAL A 339 4.71 8.96 12.52
N TYR A 340 4.00 10.05 12.34
CA TYR A 340 4.42 11.37 12.82
C TYR A 340 4.33 11.51 14.35
N ALA A 341 3.53 10.68 15.02
CA ALA A 341 3.56 10.60 16.47
C ALA A 341 4.92 10.07 16.98
N ASP A 342 5.48 9.06 16.32
CA ASP A 342 6.79 8.51 16.64
C ASP A 342 7.91 9.48 16.26
N VAL A 343 7.84 10.13 15.09
CA VAL A 343 8.78 11.19 14.71
C VAL A 343 8.81 12.31 15.75
N ALA A 344 7.64 12.76 16.22
CA ALA A 344 7.53 13.80 17.25
C ALA A 344 8.16 13.39 18.58
N GLN A 345 8.21 12.08 18.88
CA GLN A 345 8.87 11.52 20.07
C GLN A 345 10.40 11.32 19.87
N GLY A 346 10.90 11.48 18.65
CA GLY A 346 12.33 11.42 18.31
C GLY A 346 12.82 10.04 17.87
N GLY A 347 11.92 9.09 17.59
CA GLY A 347 12.30 7.76 17.11
C GLY A 347 11.12 6.76 17.13
N PRO A 348 11.31 5.56 16.58
CA PRO A 348 10.25 4.54 16.55
C PRO A 348 9.92 4.06 17.97
N SER A 349 8.63 3.85 18.22
CA SER A 349 8.16 3.16 19.43
C SER A 349 8.59 1.68 19.41
N GLU A 350 8.61 1.03 20.59
CA GLU A 350 8.93 -0.41 20.69
C GLU A 350 7.96 -1.29 19.87
N THR A 351 6.74 -0.84 19.73
CA THR A 351 5.69 -1.53 18.97
C THR A 351 4.98 -0.52 18.05
N PRO A 352 5.56 -0.22 16.86
CA PRO A 352 4.93 0.69 15.90
C PRO A 352 3.52 0.24 15.53
N THR A 353 2.59 1.19 15.48
CA THR A 353 1.19 0.93 15.10
C THR A 353 0.93 1.14 13.60
N TYR A 354 1.99 1.27 12.84
CA TYR A 354 2.02 1.44 11.39
C TYR A 354 2.93 0.38 10.74
N PRO A 355 2.74 0.07 9.44
CA PRO A 355 3.61 -0.88 8.73
C PRO A 355 5.03 -0.32 8.62
N THR A 356 6.00 -1.10 9.07
CA THR A 356 7.43 -0.80 9.01
C THR A 356 8.09 -1.43 7.77
N PHE A 357 9.37 -1.21 7.58
CA PHE A 357 10.14 -1.89 6.55
C PHE A 357 10.21 -3.42 6.75
N ALA A 358 10.05 -3.90 7.98
CA ALA A 358 9.90 -5.34 8.23
C ALA A 358 8.60 -5.90 7.63
N ASP A 359 7.47 -5.17 7.75
CA ASP A 359 6.22 -5.54 7.09
C ASP A 359 6.38 -5.50 5.56
N GLY A 360 7.05 -4.46 5.03
CA GLY A 360 7.35 -4.34 3.61
C GLY A 360 8.18 -5.49 3.07
N HIS A 361 9.20 -5.91 3.83
CA HIS A 361 10.03 -7.07 3.50
C HIS A 361 9.23 -8.37 3.51
N ASP A 362 8.40 -8.60 4.54
CA ASP A 362 7.57 -9.81 4.63
C ASP A 362 6.62 -9.96 3.44
N VAL A 363 6.00 -8.85 2.99
CA VAL A 363 5.12 -8.86 1.81
C VAL A 363 5.91 -9.16 0.52
N VAL A 364 7.12 -8.63 0.36
CA VAL A 364 7.96 -8.93 -0.82
C VAL A 364 8.37 -10.40 -0.83
N LEU A 365 8.71 -11.00 0.31
CA LEU A 365 8.97 -12.44 0.41
C LEU A 365 7.76 -13.28 -0.02
N VAL A 366 6.54 -12.85 0.32
CA VAL A 366 5.31 -13.54 -0.13
C VAL A 366 5.12 -13.39 -1.63
N THR A 367 5.33 -12.20 -2.21
CA THR A 367 5.20 -12.00 -3.66
C THR A 367 6.26 -12.75 -4.45
N ASP A 368 7.50 -12.86 -3.96
CA ASP A 368 8.55 -13.68 -4.56
C ASP A 368 8.17 -15.17 -4.56
N ALA A 369 7.60 -15.66 -3.45
CA ALA A 369 7.09 -17.02 -3.36
C ALA A 369 5.89 -17.27 -4.31
N ILE A 370 5.03 -16.28 -4.53
CA ILE A 370 3.93 -16.33 -5.51
C ILE A 370 4.50 -16.48 -6.93
N ALA A 371 5.47 -15.64 -7.31
CA ALA A 371 6.12 -15.73 -8.62
C ALA A 371 6.83 -17.08 -8.82
N GLN A 372 7.49 -17.61 -7.79
CA GLN A 372 8.11 -18.92 -7.83
C GLN A 372 7.07 -20.04 -7.95
N SER A 373 5.98 -19.98 -7.19
CA SER A 373 4.90 -20.96 -7.21
C SER A 373 4.27 -21.08 -8.60
N ASP A 374 4.01 -19.96 -9.25
CA ASP A 374 3.48 -19.92 -10.61
C ASP A 374 4.44 -20.58 -11.61
N ARG A 375 5.72 -20.21 -11.61
CA ARG A 375 6.72 -20.80 -12.49
C ARG A 375 6.89 -22.30 -12.30
N GLU A 376 6.84 -22.77 -11.05
CA GLU A 376 7.08 -24.18 -10.71
C GLU A 376 5.80 -25.02 -10.61
N GLN A 377 4.62 -24.39 -10.72
CA GLN A 377 3.29 -25.02 -10.64
C GLN A 377 3.13 -25.90 -9.40
N ARG A 378 3.60 -25.42 -8.24
CA ARG A 378 3.56 -26.14 -6.96
C ARG A 378 3.42 -25.22 -5.77
N TRP A 379 3.01 -25.78 -4.62
CA TRP A 379 3.11 -25.10 -3.34
C TRP A 379 4.55 -24.67 -3.06
N THR A 380 4.73 -23.40 -2.72
CA THR A 380 6.02 -22.80 -2.43
C THR A 380 6.01 -22.18 -1.04
N THR A 381 7.03 -22.54 -0.25
CA THR A 381 7.22 -21.99 1.11
C THR A 381 7.79 -20.58 1.02
N VAL A 382 7.23 -19.66 1.79
CA VAL A 382 7.78 -18.30 1.95
C VAL A 382 9.08 -18.39 2.76
N GLN A 383 10.20 -18.04 2.14
CA GLN A 383 11.53 -18.09 2.77
C GLN A 383 11.76 -16.80 3.58
N ARG A 384 12.05 -16.95 4.88
CA ARG A 384 12.33 -15.84 5.80
C ARG A 384 13.68 -15.96 6.44
#